data_a9c0d14441fce6d5e4a20acc7896634a
#
_entry.id   a9c0d14441fce6d5e4a20acc7896634a
#
_cell.length_a   1.000
_cell.length_b   1.000
_cell.length_c   1.000
_cell.angle_alpha   90.00
_cell.angle_beta   90.00
_cell.angle_gamma   90.00
#
_symmetry.space_group_name_H-M   'P 1'
#
loop_
_entity.id
_entity.type
_entity.pdbx_description
1 polymer ?
#
loop_
_entity_poly.entity_id
_entity_poly.type
_entity_poly.pdbx_seq_one_letter_code
_entity_poly.pdbx_strand_id
1 'polypeptide(L)'
;MTIDDGYADFTSAWPIFRRYEIPVLVYLVTDFLDLQLWFWWNRILYAVSQTSCREMEIFLLPENTPLRLPLESGPQRRQAAGTLIEAAKTLPNSRRLAVCEELLERLRVKLPAELPVEWRPLSWDQVRRLRQDGAEFGAHTKTHPILSTVEDAGSLRLEITGSKQRIEAEIDAAVLHFSYPNGRMQDVDRRTVDTVRESGFETAVTTEAGLNFFPEPLLLQRFLVDPAEPSSYFAERVSGLHHIRRAREVPRLD
;
A
#
# COMPACT_ATOMS: atom_id res chain seq x y z
N MET A 1 -12.16 -9.50 -6.63
CA MET A 1 -10.72 -9.47 -6.21
C MET A 1 -10.23 -8.03 -6.19
N THR A 2 -9.44 -7.64 -5.20
CA THR A 2 -8.79 -6.31 -5.18
C THR A 2 -7.27 -6.46 -5.20
N ILE A 3 -6.58 -5.54 -5.87
CA ILE A 3 -5.12 -5.50 -6.00
C ILE A 3 -4.67 -4.06 -5.74
N ASP A 4 -3.68 -3.87 -4.88
CA ASP A 4 -3.20 -2.55 -4.50
C ASP A 4 -1.94 -2.15 -5.29
N ASP A 5 -1.58 -0.87 -5.23
CA ASP A 5 -0.38 -0.19 -5.72
C ASP A 5 -0.32 0.06 -7.24
N GLY A 6 -0.77 -0.86 -8.08
CA GLY A 6 -0.69 -0.71 -9.52
C GLY A 6 0.66 -1.13 -10.15
N TYR A 7 1.27 -2.22 -9.67
CA TYR A 7 2.46 -2.80 -10.29
C TYR A 7 2.17 -3.39 -11.68
N ALA A 8 3.16 -3.33 -12.57
CA ALA A 8 3.05 -3.77 -13.97
C ALA A 8 2.87 -5.29 -14.14
N ASP A 9 3.26 -6.09 -13.16
CA ASP A 9 3.10 -7.55 -13.17
C ASP A 9 1.63 -7.99 -13.21
N PHE A 10 0.69 -7.11 -12.81
CA PHE A 10 -0.73 -7.31 -12.99
C PHE A 10 -1.10 -7.63 -14.45
N THR A 11 -0.41 -7.05 -15.42
CA THR A 11 -0.65 -7.35 -16.85
C THR A 11 -0.47 -8.83 -17.18
N SER A 12 0.43 -9.52 -16.49
CA SER A 12 0.67 -10.96 -16.65
C SER A 12 -0.39 -11.82 -15.95
N ALA A 13 -0.98 -11.31 -14.88
CA ALA A 13 -2.05 -11.99 -14.14
C ALA A 13 -3.44 -11.78 -14.77
N TRP A 14 -3.66 -10.66 -15.47
CA TRP A 14 -4.95 -10.27 -16.03
C TRP A 14 -5.62 -11.33 -16.91
N PRO A 15 -4.91 -12.03 -17.85
CA PRO A 15 -5.52 -13.09 -18.67
C PRO A 15 -6.12 -14.24 -17.85
N ILE A 16 -5.58 -14.51 -16.65
CA ILE A 16 -6.09 -15.54 -15.75
C ILE A 16 -7.41 -15.09 -15.13
N PHE A 17 -7.48 -13.88 -14.59
CA PHE A 17 -8.70 -13.32 -14.03
C PHE A 17 -9.82 -13.27 -15.05
N ARG A 18 -9.51 -12.80 -16.25
CA ARG A 18 -10.44 -12.73 -17.38
C ARG A 18 -10.95 -14.11 -17.79
N ARG A 19 -10.07 -15.11 -17.88
CA ARG A 19 -10.43 -16.49 -18.24
C ARG A 19 -11.46 -17.10 -17.29
N TYR A 20 -11.36 -16.76 -16.01
CA TYR A 20 -12.26 -17.27 -14.97
C TYR A 20 -13.36 -16.28 -14.59
N GLU A 21 -13.54 -15.22 -15.36
CA GLU A 21 -14.56 -14.18 -15.15
C GLU A 21 -14.54 -13.60 -13.73
N ILE A 22 -13.34 -13.47 -13.14
CA ILE A 22 -13.17 -12.91 -11.80
C ILE A 22 -13.12 -11.38 -11.93
N PRO A 23 -14.08 -10.64 -11.36
CA PRO A 23 -14.02 -9.19 -11.35
C PRO A 23 -12.83 -8.71 -10.53
N VAL A 24 -12.07 -7.76 -11.08
CA VAL A 24 -10.87 -7.21 -10.43
C VAL A 24 -10.94 -5.69 -10.38
N LEU A 25 -10.67 -5.15 -9.20
CA LEU A 25 -10.49 -3.73 -8.95
C LEU A 25 -9.05 -3.48 -8.52
N VAL A 26 -8.31 -2.67 -9.29
CA VAL A 26 -6.92 -2.30 -9.00
C VAL A 26 -6.88 -0.89 -8.42
N TYR A 27 -6.31 -0.72 -7.23
CA TYR A 27 -6.13 0.57 -6.61
C TYR A 27 -4.76 1.16 -6.98
N LEU A 28 -4.77 2.34 -7.58
CA LEU A 28 -3.59 2.97 -8.17
C LEU A 28 -3.00 4.06 -7.27
N VAL A 29 -1.68 4.03 -7.10
CA VAL A 29 -0.89 5.12 -6.53
C VAL A 29 -0.41 6.01 -7.68
N THR A 30 -0.94 7.24 -7.78
CA THR A 30 -0.79 8.01 -9.02
C THR A 30 0.62 8.49 -9.31
N ASP A 31 1.38 8.92 -8.31
CA ASP A 31 2.76 9.35 -8.50
C ASP A 31 3.70 8.14 -8.74
N PHE A 32 3.28 6.93 -8.40
CA PHE A 32 3.98 5.72 -8.81
C PHE A 32 3.90 5.52 -10.33
N LEU A 33 2.72 5.74 -10.91
CA LEU A 33 2.51 5.65 -12.36
C LEU A 33 3.12 6.86 -13.11
N ASP A 34 2.97 8.08 -12.59
CA ASP A 34 3.43 9.31 -13.26
C ASP A 34 4.94 9.50 -13.20
N LEU A 35 5.54 9.24 -12.03
CA LEU A 35 6.90 9.62 -11.69
C LEU A 35 7.81 8.43 -11.42
N GLN A 36 7.30 7.20 -11.56
CA GLN A 36 8.00 5.98 -11.12
C GLN A 36 8.52 6.11 -9.67
N LEU A 37 7.64 6.59 -8.78
CA LEU A 37 7.96 6.84 -7.39
C LEU A 37 8.53 5.58 -6.72
N TRP A 38 9.68 5.70 -6.09
CA TRP A 38 10.17 4.67 -5.19
C TRP A 38 9.35 4.69 -3.90
N PHE A 39 8.59 3.67 -3.65
CA PHE A 39 7.91 3.54 -2.36
C PHE A 39 8.92 3.52 -1.21
N TRP A 40 8.57 4.12 -0.09
CA TRP A 40 9.47 4.25 1.06
C TRP A 40 10.00 2.88 1.56
N TRP A 41 9.19 1.83 1.54
CA TRP A 41 9.63 0.47 1.90
C TRP A 41 10.56 -0.13 0.85
N ASN A 42 10.35 0.14 -0.43
CA ASN A 42 11.24 -0.31 -1.50
C ASN A 42 12.61 0.36 -1.42
N ARG A 43 12.67 1.64 -0.99
CA ARG A 43 13.94 2.32 -0.69
C ARG A 43 14.70 1.60 0.42
N ILE A 44 14.02 1.21 1.52
CA ILE A 44 14.60 0.46 2.62
C ILE A 44 15.09 -0.91 2.15
N LEU A 45 14.24 -1.68 1.45
CA LEU A 45 14.59 -2.99 0.91
C LEU A 45 15.79 -2.92 -0.02
N TYR A 46 15.80 -1.96 -0.94
CA TYR A 46 16.89 -1.78 -1.88
C TYR A 46 18.18 -1.38 -1.16
N ALA A 47 18.15 -0.39 -0.28
CA ALA A 47 19.32 0.09 0.45
C ALA A 47 19.99 -1.04 1.25
N VAL A 48 19.18 -1.81 2.00
CA VAL A 48 19.67 -2.93 2.81
C VAL A 48 20.19 -4.07 1.94
N SER A 49 19.59 -4.32 0.77
CA SER A 49 20.04 -5.39 -0.15
C SER A 49 21.37 -5.06 -0.85
N GLN A 50 21.56 -3.80 -1.24
CA GLN A 50 22.70 -3.38 -2.07
C GLN A 50 23.94 -2.90 -1.28
N THR A 51 23.80 -2.62 0.01
CA THR A 51 24.91 -2.11 0.81
C THR A 51 26.06 -3.11 0.97
N SER A 52 27.29 -2.60 1.01
CA SER A 52 28.49 -3.34 1.43
C SER A 52 28.76 -3.24 2.94
N CYS A 53 27.98 -2.45 3.70
CA CYS A 53 28.12 -2.36 5.13
C CYS A 53 27.75 -3.68 5.80
N ARG A 54 28.49 -4.05 6.87
CA ARG A 54 28.22 -5.27 7.64
C ARG A 54 27.25 -5.06 8.80
N GLU A 55 27.10 -3.80 9.20
CA GLU A 55 26.17 -3.35 10.22
C GLU A 55 25.72 -1.93 9.94
N MET A 56 24.66 -1.50 10.58
CA MET A 56 24.20 -0.11 10.56
C MET A 56 23.65 0.30 11.91
N GLU A 57 23.72 1.60 12.17
CA GLU A 57 23.10 2.25 13.31
C GLU A 57 22.29 3.45 12.81
N ILE A 58 21.02 3.56 13.22
CA ILE A 58 20.14 4.65 12.81
C ILE A 58 19.23 5.09 13.96
N PHE A 59 19.00 6.41 14.05
CA PHE A 59 18.01 6.99 14.94
C PHE A 59 16.69 7.17 14.19
N LEU A 60 15.63 6.53 14.62
CA LEU A 60 14.31 6.69 14.03
C LEU A 60 13.68 8.04 14.44
N LEU A 61 13.83 8.38 15.71
CA LEU A 61 13.55 9.70 16.27
C LEU A 61 14.81 10.20 16.99
N PRO A 62 15.08 11.53 17.00
CA PRO A 62 16.31 12.07 17.60
C PRO A 62 16.54 11.71 19.06
N GLU A 63 15.46 11.57 19.83
CA GLU A 63 15.45 11.24 21.27
C GLU A 63 15.54 9.73 21.55
N ASN A 64 15.43 8.89 20.55
CA ASN A 64 15.42 7.45 20.73
C ASN A 64 16.83 6.86 20.86
N THR A 65 16.91 5.67 21.47
CA THR A 65 18.10 4.83 21.37
C THR A 65 18.30 4.41 19.90
N PRO A 66 19.55 4.44 19.40
CA PRO A 66 19.81 4.04 18.02
C PRO A 66 19.50 2.56 17.80
N LEU A 67 18.89 2.26 16.69
CA LEU A 67 18.64 0.90 16.23
C LEU A 67 19.91 0.37 15.57
N ARG A 68 20.50 -0.69 16.12
CA ARG A 68 21.68 -1.36 15.58
C ARG A 68 21.28 -2.66 14.89
N LEU A 69 21.64 -2.79 13.63
CA LEU A 69 21.21 -3.90 12.79
C LEU A 69 22.41 -4.54 12.08
N PRO A 70 22.65 -5.86 12.25
CA PRO A 70 23.66 -6.59 11.50
C PRO A 70 23.19 -6.81 10.05
N LEU A 71 24.15 -6.74 9.09
CA LEU A 71 23.89 -6.83 7.65
C LEU A 71 24.84 -7.82 6.93
N GLU A 72 25.50 -8.71 7.66
CA GLU A 72 26.54 -9.58 7.10
C GLU A 72 25.98 -10.70 6.22
N SER A 73 24.77 -11.17 6.50
CA SER A 73 24.14 -12.28 5.78
C SER A 73 22.78 -11.91 5.18
N GLY A 74 22.34 -12.65 4.17
CA GLY A 74 21.01 -12.48 3.58
C GLY A 74 19.86 -12.55 4.60
N PRO A 75 19.83 -13.52 5.53
CA PRO A 75 18.84 -13.54 6.60
C PRO A 75 18.85 -12.30 7.50
N GLN A 76 20.05 -11.83 7.91
CA GLN A 76 20.17 -10.61 8.71
C GLN A 76 19.66 -9.38 7.96
N ARG A 77 19.98 -9.24 6.67
CA ARG A 77 19.47 -8.15 5.82
C ARG A 77 17.95 -8.16 5.71
N ARG A 78 17.34 -9.34 5.50
CA ARG A 78 15.87 -9.46 5.47
C ARG A 78 15.24 -9.06 6.80
N GLN A 79 15.81 -9.53 7.91
CA GLN A 79 15.34 -9.17 9.24
C GLN A 79 15.51 -7.67 9.51
N ALA A 80 16.65 -7.08 9.16
CA ALA A 80 16.92 -5.66 9.31
C ALA A 80 15.92 -4.80 8.51
N ALA A 81 15.67 -5.16 7.25
CA ALA A 81 14.69 -4.48 6.42
C ALA A 81 13.29 -4.56 7.02
N GLY A 82 12.85 -5.74 7.46
CA GLY A 82 11.54 -5.92 8.10
C GLY A 82 11.42 -5.08 9.38
N THR A 83 12.45 -5.09 10.24
CA THR A 83 12.47 -4.27 11.46
C THR A 83 12.37 -2.78 11.15
N LEU A 84 13.11 -2.29 10.15
CA LEU A 84 13.08 -0.89 9.73
C LEU A 84 11.72 -0.51 9.16
N ILE A 85 11.13 -1.36 8.32
CA ILE A 85 9.81 -1.11 7.72
C ILE A 85 8.74 -1.02 8.81
N GLU A 86 8.68 -1.98 9.73
CA GLU A 86 7.68 -1.95 10.81
C GLU A 86 7.86 -0.73 11.72
N ALA A 87 9.09 -0.41 12.08
CA ALA A 87 9.38 0.78 12.88
C ALA A 87 9.05 2.09 12.14
N ALA A 88 9.32 2.17 10.83
CA ALA A 88 9.01 3.34 10.01
C ALA A 88 7.50 3.59 9.86
N LYS A 89 6.65 2.57 9.98
CA LYS A 89 5.19 2.73 9.91
C LYS A 89 4.62 3.64 11.00
N THR A 90 5.26 3.69 12.16
CA THR A 90 4.79 4.48 13.31
C THR A 90 5.27 5.95 13.28
N LEU A 91 6.15 6.30 12.35
CA LEU A 91 6.71 7.65 12.27
C LEU A 91 5.76 8.62 11.57
N PRO A 92 5.77 9.91 11.94
CA PRO A 92 5.20 10.97 11.12
C PRO A 92 5.69 10.87 9.67
N ASN A 93 4.83 11.19 8.70
CA ASN A 93 5.16 10.99 7.28
C ASN A 93 6.45 11.72 6.86
N SER A 94 6.61 12.97 7.30
CA SER A 94 7.82 13.77 7.04
C SER A 94 9.08 13.09 7.60
N ARG A 95 9.01 12.57 8.82
CA ARG A 95 10.15 11.87 9.46
C ARG A 95 10.46 10.55 8.78
N ARG A 96 9.43 9.77 8.39
CA ARG A 96 9.61 8.51 7.65
C ARG A 96 10.38 8.73 6.36
N LEU A 97 10.05 9.76 5.59
CA LEU A 97 10.76 10.10 4.35
C LEU A 97 12.21 10.50 4.64
N ALA A 98 12.44 11.35 5.65
CA ALA A 98 13.79 11.74 6.06
C ALA A 98 14.65 10.52 6.49
N VAL A 99 14.06 9.58 7.25
CA VAL A 99 14.75 8.33 7.65
C VAL A 99 15.16 7.51 6.41
N CYS A 100 14.34 7.47 5.37
CA CYS A 100 14.71 6.77 4.13
C CYS A 100 15.93 7.40 3.44
N GLU A 101 16.03 8.74 3.40
CA GLU A 101 17.19 9.42 2.83
C GLU A 101 18.44 9.21 3.72
N GLU A 102 18.32 9.37 5.03
CA GLU A 102 19.42 9.09 5.96
C GLU A 102 19.94 7.64 5.84
N LEU A 103 19.02 6.68 5.61
CA LEU A 103 19.36 5.28 5.42
C LEU A 103 20.21 5.08 4.15
N LEU A 104 19.79 5.66 3.04
CA LEU A 104 20.53 5.59 1.77
C LEU A 104 21.95 6.15 1.91
N GLU A 105 22.09 7.30 2.57
CA GLU A 105 23.38 7.93 2.83
C GLU A 105 24.28 7.07 3.72
N ARG A 106 23.76 6.59 4.87
CA ARG A 106 24.51 5.74 5.83
C ARG A 106 24.96 4.43 5.21
N LEU A 107 24.12 3.80 4.43
CA LEU A 107 24.42 2.56 3.73
C LEU A 107 25.23 2.77 2.44
N ARG A 108 25.48 4.02 2.05
CA ARG A 108 26.24 4.42 0.85
C ARG A 108 25.62 3.82 -0.43
N VAL A 109 24.30 3.78 -0.49
CA VAL A 109 23.56 3.25 -1.62
C VAL A 109 22.87 4.39 -2.36
N LYS A 110 22.99 4.38 -3.69
CA LYS A 110 22.24 5.28 -4.57
C LYS A 110 21.14 4.50 -5.24
N LEU A 111 19.94 5.06 -5.24
CA LEU A 111 18.85 4.48 -6.02
C LEU A 111 19.15 4.65 -7.52
N PRO A 112 18.90 3.63 -8.36
CA PRO A 112 18.95 3.80 -9.80
C PRO A 112 17.89 4.79 -10.26
N ALA A 113 18.15 5.45 -11.40
CA ALA A 113 17.22 6.40 -11.99
C ALA A 113 15.90 5.73 -12.44
N GLU A 114 15.98 4.46 -12.85
CA GLU A 114 14.81 3.65 -13.20
C GLU A 114 14.56 2.60 -12.13
N LEU A 115 13.28 2.30 -11.89
CA LEU A 115 12.88 1.21 -11.02
C LEU A 115 13.33 -0.16 -11.60
N PRO A 116 13.76 -1.11 -10.76
CA PRO A 116 13.90 -2.50 -11.16
C PRO A 116 12.64 -3.01 -11.86
N VAL A 117 12.81 -3.93 -12.82
CA VAL A 117 11.70 -4.40 -13.66
C VAL A 117 10.52 -4.93 -12.83
N GLU A 118 10.83 -5.66 -11.76
CA GLU A 118 9.87 -6.24 -10.84
C GLU A 118 9.11 -5.20 -9.98
N TRP A 119 9.57 -3.95 -9.95
CA TRP A 119 8.96 -2.85 -9.19
C TRP A 119 8.40 -1.74 -10.07
N ARG A 120 8.29 -1.96 -11.37
CA ARG A 120 7.75 -0.97 -12.29
C ARG A 120 6.23 -0.84 -12.15
N PRO A 121 5.68 0.38 -12.25
CA PRO A 121 4.24 0.61 -12.30
C PRO A 121 3.63 0.20 -13.64
N LEU A 122 2.32 0.04 -13.64
CA LEU A 122 1.53 0.13 -14.84
C LEU A 122 1.76 1.49 -15.52
N SER A 123 1.77 1.52 -16.84
CA SER A 123 1.64 2.77 -17.58
C SER A 123 0.15 3.14 -17.72
N TRP A 124 -0.15 4.43 -17.91
CA TRP A 124 -1.53 4.86 -18.17
C TRP A 124 -2.12 4.24 -19.44
N ASP A 125 -1.30 3.94 -20.46
CA ASP A 125 -1.75 3.17 -21.63
C ASP A 125 -2.18 1.74 -21.27
N GLN A 126 -1.46 1.08 -20.37
CA GLN A 126 -1.85 -0.24 -19.87
C GLN A 126 -3.14 -0.15 -19.04
N VAL A 127 -3.28 0.85 -18.18
CA VAL A 127 -4.50 1.10 -17.40
C VAL A 127 -5.71 1.28 -18.32
N ARG A 128 -5.61 2.14 -19.34
CA ARG A 128 -6.69 2.35 -20.30
C ARG A 128 -7.08 1.07 -21.06
N ARG A 129 -6.10 0.28 -21.51
CA ARG A 129 -6.35 -1.00 -22.19
C ARG A 129 -7.00 -2.03 -21.26
N LEU A 130 -6.48 -2.20 -20.06
CA LEU A 130 -7.04 -3.11 -19.06
C LEU A 130 -8.47 -2.73 -18.69
N ARG A 131 -8.77 -1.44 -18.59
CA ARG A 131 -10.13 -0.95 -18.37
C ARG A 131 -11.08 -1.30 -19.52
N GLN A 132 -10.66 -1.09 -20.78
CA GLN A 132 -11.44 -1.49 -21.95
C GLN A 132 -11.70 -3.01 -21.98
N ASP A 133 -10.81 -3.78 -21.39
CA ASP A 133 -10.87 -5.23 -21.27
C ASP A 133 -11.68 -5.71 -20.04
N GLY A 134 -12.20 -4.77 -19.21
CA GLY A 134 -13.10 -5.05 -18.08
C GLY A 134 -12.46 -5.00 -16.67
N ALA A 135 -11.21 -4.60 -16.54
CA ALA A 135 -10.65 -4.31 -15.22
C ALA A 135 -11.19 -2.98 -14.68
N GLU A 136 -11.44 -2.90 -13.38
CA GLU A 136 -11.84 -1.66 -12.71
C GLU A 136 -10.65 -1.03 -11.98
N PHE A 137 -10.71 0.31 -11.81
CA PHE A 137 -9.65 1.05 -11.16
C PHE A 137 -10.20 1.95 -10.05
N GLY A 138 -9.51 1.93 -8.91
CA GLY A 138 -9.76 2.78 -7.75
C GLY A 138 -8.52 3.59 -7.38
N ALA A 139 -8.64 4.44 -6.35
CA ALA A 139 -7.55 5.28 -5.88
C ALA A 139 -6.85 4.69 -4.64
N HIS A 140 -5.53 4.86 -4.59
CA HIS A 140 -4.68 4.45 -3.47
C HIS A 140 -3.70 5.56 -3.06
N THR A 141 -4.18 6.80 -3.05
CA THR A 141 -3.43 8.04 -2.81
C THR A 141 -2.45 8.42 -3.94
N LYS A 142 -1.79 9.55 -3.77
CA LYS A 142 -0.75 10.00 -4.71
C LYS A 142 0.59 9.30 -4.46
N THR A 143 1.07 9.31 -3.20
CA THR A 143 2.44 8.90 -2.85
C THR A 143 2.51 7.72 -1.88
N HIS A 144 1.36 7.11 -1.55
CA HIS A 144 1.23 5.99 -0.62
C HIS A 144 1.73 6.30 0.81
N PRO A 145 1.34 7.42 1.45
CA PRO A 145 1.62 7.65 2.85
C PRO A 145 0.68 6.81 3.73
N ILE A 146 1.08 6.52 4.97
CA ILE A 146 0.13 6.08 5.99
C ILE A 146 -0.68 7.30 6.41
N LEU A 147 -1.97 7.34 6.09
CA LEU A 147 -2.75 8.58 6.10
C LEU A 147 -2.94 9.18 7.50
N SER A 148 -3.05 8.35 8.54
CA SER A 148 -3.10 8.83 9.93
C SER A 148 -1.85 9.58 10.37
N THR A 149 -0.71 9.37 9.68
CA THR A 149 0.57 10.03 9.97
C THR A 149 0.83 11.28 9.12
N VAL A 150 -0.09 11.64 8.24
CA VAL A 150 -0.01 12.88 7.46
C VAL A 150 -0.45 14.04 8.35
N GLU A 151 0.45 14.96 8.61
CA GLU A 151 0.28 15.99 9.64
C GLU A 151 -0.64 17.13 9.17
N ASP A 152 -0.53 17.53 7.90
CA ASP A 152 -1.26 18.66 7.33
C ASP A 152 -2.54 18.21 6.59
N ALA A 153 -3.66 18.89 6.89
CA ALA A 153 -4.95 18.58 6.27
C ALA A 153 -4.99 18.86 4.76
N GLY A 154 -4.25 19.85 4.29
CA GLY A 154 -4.12 20.13 2.85
C GLY A 154 -3.39 19.01 2.12
N SER A 155 -2.30 18.50 2.70
CA SER A 155 -1.56 17.36 2.20
C SER A 155 -2.43 16.10 2.21
N LEU A 156 -3.20 15.86 3.27
CA LEU A 156 -4.12 14.71 3.34
C LEU A 156 -5.16 14.77 2.20
N ARG A 157 -5.77 15.94 1.99
CA ARG A 157 -6.73 16.16 0.89
C ARG A 157 -6.07 15.97 -0.48
N LEU A 158 -4.85 16.45 -0.67
CA LEU A 158 -4.10 16.28 -1.92
C LEU A 158 -3.83 14.81 -2.21
N GLU A 159 -3.44 14.03 -1.21
CA GLU A 159 -3.21 12.60 -1.34
C GLU A 159 -4.49 11.86 -1.79
N ILE A 160 -5.62 12.17 -1.21
CA ILE A 160 -6.89 11.46 -1.43
C ILE A 160 -7.61 12.00 -2.67
N THR A 161 -7.99 13.29 -2.67
CA THR A 161 -8.75 13.88 -3.78
C THR A 161 -7.90 14.02 -5.05
N GLY A 162 -6.61 14.36 -4.88
CA GLY A 162 -5.68 14.49 -6.02
C GLY A 162 -5.48 13.19 -6.77
N SER A 163 -5.39 12.04 -6.07
CA SER A 163 -5.29 10.74 -6.72
C SER A 163 -6.56 10.37 -7.50
N LYS A 164 -7.74 10.64 -6.92
CA LYS A 164 -9.03 10.45 -7.61
C LYS A 164 -9.06 11.22 -8.93
N GLN A 165 -8.84 12.53 -8.85
CA GLN A 165 -8.88 13.42 -10.02
C GLN A 165 -7.86 13.01 -11.10
N ARG A 166 -6.67 12.59 -10.69
CA ARG A 166 -5.63 12.15 -11.62
C ARG A 166 -6.02 10.88 -12.38
N ILE A 167 -6.62 9.89 -11.70
CA ILE A 167 -7.09 8.67 -12.33
C ILE A 167 -8.28 8.99 -13.25
N GLU A 168 -9.27 9.75 -12.78
CA GLU A 168 -10.45 10.15 -13.57
C GLU A 168 -10.06 10.84 -14.88
N ALA A 169 -9.04 11.72 -14.84
CA ALA A 169 -8.51 12.40 -16.04
C ALA A 169 -7.89 11.41 -17.05
N GLU A 170 -7.32 10.30 -16.61
CA GLU A 170 -6.68 9.31 -17.47
C GLU A 170 -7.66 8.29 -18.06
N ILE A 171 -8.69 7.94 -17.28
CA ILE A 171 -9.62 6.88 -17.70
C ILE A 171 -10.96 7.41 -18.23
N ASP A 172 -11.19 8.72 -18.18
CA ASP A 172 -12.45 9.38 -18.57
C ASP A 172 -13.69 8.73 -17.93
N ALA A 173 -13.62 8.52 -16.61
CA ALA A 173 -14.73 7.94 -15.84
C ALA A 173 -14.56 8.23 -14.34
N ALA A 174 -15.69 8.21 -13.62
CA ALA A 174 -15.71 8.38 -12.17
C ALA A 174 -14.95 7.24 -11.47
N VAL A 175 -14.15 7.61 -10.46
CA VAL A 175 -13.46 6.71 -9.55
C VAL A 175 -14.21 6.69 -8.22
N LEU A 176 -14.87 5.58 -7.93
CA LEU A 176 -15.80 5.48 -6.80
C LEU A 176 -15.20 4.74 -5.59
N HIS A 177 -14.06 4.10 -5.77
CA HIS A 177 -13.47 3.18 -4.80
C HIS A 177 -12.09 3.63 -4.35
N PHE A 178 -11.83 3.51 -3.03
CA PHE A 178 -10.57 3.88 -2.40
C PHE A 178 -9.97 2.70 -1.61
N SER A 179 -8.66 2.59 -1.53
CA SER A 179 -7.95 1.71 -0.61
C SER A 179 -7.05 2.53 0.29
N TYR A 180 -7.13 2.31 1.60
CA TYR A 180 -6.25 2.98 2.56
C TYR A 180 -4.85 2.37 2.49
N PRO A 181 -3.78 3.16 2.25
CA PRO A 181 -2.41 2.68 2.32
C PRO A 181 -2.08 2.03 3.66
N ASN A 182 -1.47 0.84 3.63
CA ASN A 182 -1.25 -0.03 4.79
C ASN A 182 -2.56 -0.52 5.46
N GLY A 183 -3.52 0.35 5.68
CA GLY A 183 -4.95 0.08 5.88
C GLY A 183 -5.35 -0.67 7.15
N ARG A 184 -4.48 -0.81 8.16
CA ARG A 184 -4.88 -1.29 9.49
C ARG A 184 -5.71 -0.21 10.19
N MET A 185 -6.55 -0.56 11.17
CA MET A 185 -7.37 0.44 11.87
C MET A 185 -6.57 1.58 12.51
N GLN A 186 -5.36 1.30 12.98
CA GLN A 186 -4.45 2.33 13.50
C GLN A 186 -3.89 3.30 12.43
N ASP A 187 -3.98 2.92 11.16
CA ASP A 187 -3.50 3.70 10.01
C ASP A 187 -4.59 4.60 9.41
N VAL A 188 -5.82 4.45 9.94
CA VAL A 188 -7.03 5.13 9.45
C VAL A 188 -7.70 5.86 10.62
N ASP A 189 -7.60 7.18 10.67
CA ASP A 189 -8.27 8.00 11.64
C ASP A 189 -9.58 8.61 11.09
N ARG A 190 -10.37 9.23 11.97
CA ARG A 190 -11.64 9.86 11.58
C ARG A 190 -11.44 10.95 10.52
N ARG A 191 -10.40 11.74 10.65
CA ARG A 191 -10.05 12.80 9.71
C ARG A 191 -9.82 12.25 8.29
N THR A 192 -9.16 11.09 8.20
CA THR A 192 -8.92 10.38 6.94
C THR A 192 -10.24 9.90 6.32
N VAL A 193 -11.11 9.25 7.11
CA VAL A 193 -12.42 8.77 6.62
C VAL A 193 -13.31 9.92 6.17
N ASP A 194 -13.34 11.01 6.92
CA ASP A 194 -14.12 12.20 6.55
C ASP A 194 -13.60 12.81 5.24
N THR A 195 -12.28 12.88 5.04
CA THR A 195 -11.69 13.35 3.78
C THR A 195 -12.02 12.43 2.60
N VAL A 196 -12.01 11.10 2.79
CA VAL A 196 -12.43 10.12 1.76
C VAL A 196 -13.90 10.34 1.39
N ARG A 197 -14.77 10.52 2.38
CA ARG A 197 -16.20 10.81 2.18
C ARG A 197 -16.42 12.13 1.42
N GLU A 198 -15.76 13.20 1.84
CA GLU A 198 -15.84 14.51 1.20
C GLU A 198 -15.29 14.50 -0.24
N SER A 199 -14.37 13.60 -0.55
CA SER A 199 -13.84 13.41 -1.91
C SER A 199 -14.82 12.66 -2.83
N GLY A 200 -15.97 12.19 -2.32
CA GLY A 200 -17.01 11.56 -3.11
C GLY A 200 -16.67 10.12 -3.50
N PHE A 201 -15.94 9.39 -2.67
CA PHE A 201 -15.83 7.93 -2.79
C PHE A 201 -17.06 7.25 -2.21
N GLU A 202 -17.55 6.22 -2.88
CA GLU A 202 -18.68 5.42 -2.42
C GLU A 202 -18.25 4.30 -1.47
N THR A 203 -17.09 3.69 -1.74
CA THR A 203 -16.54 2.66 -0.86
C THR A 203 -15.04 2.85 -0.63
N ALA A 204 -14.59 2.40 0.54
CA ALA A 204 -13.17 2.31 0.83
C ALA A 204 -12.85 1.02 1.60
N VAL A 205 -11.69 0.42 1.30
CA VAL A 205 -11.26 -0.86 1.85
C VAL A 205 -10.06 -0.69 2.77
N THR A 206 -10.08 -1.43 3.87
CA THR A 206 -8.98 -1.57 4.82
C THR A 206 -8.21 -2.87 4.56
N THR A 207 -7.17 -3.15 5.35
CA THR A 207 -6.49 -4.46 5.36
C THR A 207 -6.94 -5.32 6.55
N GLU A 208 -7.95 -4.87 7.29
CA GLU A 208 -8.56 -5.68 8.34
C GLU A 208 -9.23 -6.91 7.75
N ALA A 209 -8.91 -8.06 8.32
CA ALA A 209 -9.46 -9.34 7.86
C ALA A 209 -10.86 -9.56 8.43
N GLY A 210 -11.87 -9.73 7.57
CA GLY A 210 -13.22 -9.99 8.04
C GLY A 210 -14.28 -10.09 6.94
N LEU A 211 -15.51 -10.34 7.37
CA LEU A 211 -16.70 -10.34 6.53
C LEU A 211 -17.56 -9.11 6.84
N ASN A 212 -18.08 -8.49 5.81
CA ASN A 212 -18.86 -7.26 5.89
C ASN A 212 -20.35 -7.57 6.10
N PHE A 213 -20.74 -8.07 7.27
CA PHE A 213 -22.17 -8.34 7.59
C PHE A 213 -22.98 -7.07 7.79
N PHE A 214 -22.38 -6.04 8.40
CA PHE A 214 -22.95 -4.72 8.60
C PHE A 214 -21.95 -3.69 8.09
N PRO A 215 -21.84 -3.51 6.77
CA PRO A 215 -20.76 -2.76 6.20
C PRO A 215 -20.88 -1.26 6.51
N GLU A 216 -19.81 -0.68 7.02
CA GLU A 216 -19.53 0.75 6.86
C GLU A 216 -18.85 0.91 5.48
N PRO A 217 -19.48 1.54 4.50
CA PRO A 217 -19.00 1.54 3.12
C PRO A 217 -17.57 2.08 2.95
N LEU A 218 -17.14 2.96 3.85
CA LEU A 218 -15.79 3.54 3.84
C LEU A 218 -14.78 2.80 4.73
N LEU A 219 -15.15 1.65 5.31
CA LEU A 219 -14.28 0.82 6.17
C LEU A 219 -14.47 -0.68 5.89
N LEU A 220 -14.61 -1.04 4.63
CA LEU A 220 -14.82 -2.43 4.24
C LEU A 220 -13.60 -3.28 4.58
N GLN A 221 -13.86 -4.43 5.18
CA GLN A 221 -12.86 -5.45 5.48
C GLN A 221 -12.61 -6.33 4.26
N ARG A 222 -11.40 -6.88 4.15
CA ARG A 222 -11.01 -7.82 3.09
C ARG A 222 -9.98 -8.82 3.57
N PHE A 223 -9.85 -9.93 2.88
CA PHE A 223 -8.83 -10.94 3.19
C PHE A 223 -7.61 -10.75 2.31
N LEU A 224 -6.44 -10.72 2.93
CA LEU A 224 -5.20 -10.86 2.20
C LEU A 224 -5.06 -12.31 1.69
N VAL A 225 -4.77 -12.47 0.42
CA VAL A 225 -4.45 -13.78 -0.18
C VAL A 225 -2.93 -13.95 -0.16
N ASP A 226 -2.45 -14.92 0.62
CA ASP A 226 -1.05 -15.28 0.66
C ASP A 226 -0.82 -16.52 -0.20
N PRO A 227 0.03 -16.45 -1.25
CA PRO A 227 0.32 -17.60 -2.11
C PRO A 227 1.02 -18.75 -1.39
N ALA A 228 1.62 -18.51 -0.23
CA ALA A 228 2.23 -19.55 0.61
C ALA A 228 1.21 -20.33 1.44
N GLU A 229 -0.03 -19.85 1.57
CA GLU A 229 -1.08 -20.55 2.32
C GLU A 229 -1.67 -21.72 1.51
N PRO A 230 -2.03 -22.83 2.18
CA PRO A 230 -2.75 -23.92 1.53
C PRO A 230 -4.09 -23.49 0.94
N SER A 231 -4.47 -24.02 -0.22
CA SER A 231 -5.76 -23.71 -0.88
C SER A 231 -6.97 -23.99 0.01
N SER A 232 -6.87 -24.99 0.92
CA SER A 232 -7.92 -25.29 1.91
C SER A 232 -8.14 -24.15 2.89
N TYR A 233 -7.09 -23.46 3.30
CA TYR A 233 -7.19 -22.30 4.20
C TYR A 233 -7.82 -21.09 3.49
N PHE A 234 -7.45 -20.87 2.23
CA PHE A 234 -8.11 -19.88 1.39
C PHE A 234 -9.62 -20.17 1.26
N ALA A 235 -10.00 -21.42 0.96
CA ALA A 235 -11.39 -21.83 0.85
C ALA A 235 -12.17 -21.64 2.17
N GLU A 236 -11.56 -21.94 3.31
CA GLU A 236 -12.14 -21.73 4.64
C GLU A 236 -12.40 -20.24 4.91
N ARG A 237 -11.46 -19.36 4.56
CA ARG A 237 -11.65 -17.91 4.70
C ARG A 237 -12.77 -17.39 3.80
N VAL A 238 -12.74 -17.73 2.52
CA VAL A 238 -13.73 -17.25 1.54
C VAL A 238 -15.13 -17.78 1.82
N SER A 239 -15.25 -19.00 2.36
CA SER A 239 -16.56 -19.57 2.77
C SER A 239 -17.16 -18.87 3.99
N GLY A 240 -16.40 -18.07 4.71
CA GLY A 240 -16.85 -17.37 5.92
C GLY A 240 -16.99 -18.25 7.16
N LEU A 241 -16.76 -19.55 7.07
CA LEU A 241 -16.89 -20.48 8.21
C LEU A 241 -15.98 -20.09 9.39
N HIS A 242 -14.78 -19.64 9.08
CA HIS A 242 -13.82 -19.18 10.10
C HIS A 242 -14.29 -17.91 10.84
N HIS A 243 -15.06 -17.05 10.18
CA HIS A 243 -15.40 -15.70 10.65
C HIS A 243 -16.80 -15.59 11.25
N ILE A 244 -17.71 -16.52 10.97
CA ILE A 244 -19.06 -16.55 11.57
C ILE A 244 -18.98 -16.55 13.11
N ARG A 245 -17.95 -17.14 13.67
CA ARG A 245 -17.71 -17.18 15.12
C ARG A 245 -17.14 -15.87 15.70
N ARG A 246 -16.49 -15.01 14.87
CA ARG A 246 -15.85 -13.75 15.27
C ARG A 246 -16.61 -12.49 14.87
N ALA A 247 -17.69 -12.58 14.11
CA ALA A 247 -18.43 -11.46 13.51
C ALA A 247 -19.20 -10.58 14.51
N ARG A 248 -18.71 -10.38 15.73
CA ARG A 248 -19.41 -9.57 16.74
C ARG A 248 -18.87 -8.14 16.93
N GLU A 249 -17.82 -7.74 16.23
CA GLU A 249 -17.25 -6.41 16.40
C GLU A 249 -17.15 -5.67 15.06
N VAL A 250 -18.02 -4.67 14.89
CA VAL A 250 -17.85 -3.64 13.87
C VAL A 250 -16.67 -2.79 14.29
N PRO A 251 -15.67 -2.50 13.42
CA PRO A 251 -14.59 -1.59 13.74
C PRO A 251 -15.17 -0.23 14.20
N ARG A 252 -14.77 0.24 15.37
CA ARG A 252 -15.10 1.58 15.84
C ARG A 252 -13.85 2.46 15.70
N LEU A 253 -14.06 3.63 15.15
CA LEU A 253 -13.06 4.71 15.17
C LEU A 253 -13.28 5.47 16.48
N ASP A 254 -12.23 5.59 17.30
CA ASP A 254 -12.18 6.48 18.46
C ASP A 254 -11.97 7.94 18.04
#